data_c3303ae9e96aebff19f20da1ef9b04e3
#
_entry.id   c3303ae9e96aebff19f20da1ef9b04e3
#
_cell.length_a   1.000
_cell.length_b   1.000
_cell.length_c   1.000
_cell.angle_alpha   90.00
_cell.angle_beta   90.00
_cell.angle_gamma   90.00
#
_symmetry.space_group_name_H-M   'P 1'
#
loop_
_entity.id
_entity.type
_entity.pdbx_description
1 polymer ?
#
loop_
_entity_poly.entity_id
_entity_poly.type
_entity_poly.pdbx_seq_one_letter_code
_entity_poly.pdbx_strand_id
1 'polypeptide(L)'
;AFINDQIYVIGGINDANGLGSDDLEFFEGGAEFYKFAHIGWTPSKDERYFRNVHVMAWHVDEREDLGIDSAHGVTLAANWTWNDQIMAFARIGFSKGSAPIYNESATLGAIYKFLYRSDLVGLAVNHGSPPDDDLSDQTSVEAFWRFQFSQGLAITPSTICAFTCPICPIRR
;
A
#
# COMPACT_ATOMS: atom_id res chain seq x y z
N ALA A 1 -18.64 -0.37 3.14
CA ALA A 1 -19.78 -0.97 3.83
C ALA A 1 -19.46 -2.36 4.34
N PHE A 2 -20.03 -2.77 5.46
CA PHE A 2 -20.01 -4.17 5.92
C PHE A 2 -21.23 -4.91 5.35
N ILE A 3 -21.01 -6.12 4.81
CA ILE A 3 -22.08 -7.01 4.37
C ILE A 3 -22.62 -7.78 5.59
N ASN A 4 -21.71 -8.20 6.47
CA ASN A 4 -21.98 -8.80 7.77
C ASN A 4 -20.83 -8.44 8.73
N ASP A 5 -20.79 -8.99 9.95
CA ASP A 5 -19.76 -8.66 10.95
C ASP A 5 -18.32 -9.02 10.53
N GLN A 6 -18.16 -9.83 9.52
CA GLN A 6 -16.85 -10.34 9.09
C GLN A 6 -16.42 -9.87 7.70
N ILE A 7 -17.36 -9.60 6.80
CA ILE A 7 -17.07 -9.25 5.41
C ILE A 7 -17.43 -7.80 5.15
N TYR A 8 -16.50 -7.07 4.56
CA TYR A 8 -16.72 -5.70 4.14
C TYR A 8 -16.30 -5.47 2.69
N VAL A 9 -16.91 -4.48 2.06
CA VAL A 9 -16.62 -4.04 0.71
C VAL A 9 -16.42 -2.53 0.71
N ILE A 10 -15.39 -2.07 -0.01
CA ILE A 10 -15.11 -0.65 -0.25
C ILE A 10 -14.91 -0.49 -1.75
N GLY A 11 -15.49 0.54 -2.33
CA GLY A 11 -15.25 0.93 -3.70
C GLY A 11 -15.17 2.45 -3.80
N GLY A 12 -14.47 2.93 -4.79
CA GLY A 12 -14.30 4.35 -5.03
C GLY A 12 -13.89 4.66 -6.45
N ILE A 13 -14.15 5.91 -6.81
CA ILE A 13 -13.74 6.53 -8.05
C ILE A 13 -13.10 7.86 -7.66
N ASN A 14 -11.88 8.10 -8.13
CA ASN A 14 -11.14 9.34 -7.93
C ASN A 14 -10.74 9.88 -9.29
N ASP A 15 -10.56 11.19 -9.39
CA ASP A 15 -9.93 11.80 -10.54
C ASP A 15 -8.47 11.32 -10.65
N ALA A 16 -8.05 10.91 -11.85
CA ALA A 16 -6.69 10.46 -12.10
C ALA A 16 -5.70 11.61 -12.29
N ASN A 17 -6.17 12.82 -12.61
CA ASN A 17 -5.35 14.01 -12.89
C ASN A 17 -5.31 15.01 -11.74
N GLY A 18 -6.10 14.83 -10.69
CA GLY A 18 -6.20 15.74 -9.57
C GLY A 18 -4.86 16.00 -8.88
N LEU A 19 -4.39 17.23 -8.93
CA LEU A 19 -3.27 17.71 -8.13
C LEU A 19 -3.83 18.21 -6.79
N GLY A 20 -3.21 17.82 -5.68
CA GLY A 20 -3.68 18.20 -4.33
C GLY A 20 -3.64 19.70 -4.01
N SER A 21 -3.14 20.53 -4.94
CA SER A 21 -3.05 21.98 -4.86
C SER A 21 -4.08 22.72 -5.71
N ASP A 22 -4.78 22.02 -6.59
CA ASP A 22 -5.68 22.64 -7.54
C ASP A 22 -7.13 22.51 -7.06
N ASP A 23 -7.99 23.44 -7.52
CA ASP A 23 -9.42 23.37 -7.29
C ASP A 23 -9.96 22.05 -7.88
N LEU A 24 -11.03 21.50 -7.26
CA LEU A 24 -11.67 20.25 -7.71
C LEU A 24 -12.27 20.40 -9.11
N GLU A 25 -11.46 20.17 -10.12
CA GLU A 25 -11.84 20.20 -11.53
C GLU A 25 -12.16 18.79 -12.01
N PHE A 26 -13.36 18.30 -11.68
CA PHE A 26 -13.78 16.94 -12.02
C PHE A 26 -13.90 16.64 -13.53
N PHE A 27 -13.85 17.66 -14.40
CA PHE A 27 -14.17 17.51 -15.83
C PHE A 27 -13.34 18.40 -16.77
N GLU A 28 -12.35 19.14 -16.32
CA GLU A 28 -11.40 19.84 -17.17
C GLU A 28 -10.27 18.89 -17.57
N GLY A 29 -10.09 18.66 -18.87
CA GLY A 29 -9.03 17.80 -19.42
C GLY A 29 -9.44 16.36 -19.75
N GLY A 30 -10.72 16.00 -19.57
CA GLY A 30 -11.21 14.64 -19.81
C GLY A 30 -11.65 13.94 -18.52
N ALA A 31 -12.63 13.05 -18.62
CA ALA A 31 -13.13 12.27 -17.48
C ALA A 31 -12.25 11.01 -17.28
N GLU A 32 -11.04 11.20 -16.77
CA GLU A 32 -10.06 10.14 -16.52
C GLU A 32 -10.08 9.76 -15.03
N PHE A 33 -10.35 8.49 -14.74
CA PHE A 33 -10.62 8.04 -13.38
C PHE A 33 -9.69 6.93 -12.92
N TYR A 34 -9.29 7.03 -11.65
CA TYR A 34 -8.82 5.89 -10.86
C TYR A 34 -10.01 5.24 -10.17
N LYS A 35 -10.25 3.98 -10.47
CA LYS A 35 -11.37 3.18 -9.97
C LYS A 35 -10.82 2.02 -9.15
N PHE A 36 -11.44 1.72 -8.00
CA PHE A 36 -11.04 0.55 -7.22
C PHE A 36 -12.23 -0.13 -6.55
N ALA A 37 -12.06 -1.43 -6.33
CA ALA A 37 -12.96 -2.25 -5.53
C ALA A 37 -12.13 -3.12 -4.58
N HIS A 38 -12.57 -3.21 -3.33
CA HIS A 38 -11.88 -3.87 -2.24
C HIS A 38 -12.87 -4.73 -1.48
N ILE A 39 -12.55 -6.01 -1.30
CA ILE A 39 -13.28 -6.94 -0.44
C ILE A 39 -12.33 -7.45 0.64
N GLY A 40 -12.79 -7.47 1.88
CA GLY A 40 -12.00 -7.94 3.01
C GLY A 40 -12.79 -8.78 3.99
N TRP A 41 -12.04 -9.61 4.68
CA TRP A 41 -12.51 -10.45 5.78
C TRP A 41 -11.78 -10.06 7.08
N THR A 42 -12.52 -10.08 8.19
CA THR A 42 -12.05 -9.83 9.55
C THR A 42 -12.80 -10.73 10.52
N PRO A 43 -12.22 -11.14 11.66
CA PRO A 43 -12.95 -11.93 12.65
C PRO A 43 -14.21 -11.25 13.18
N SER A 44 -14.17 -9.92 13.35
CA SER A 44 -15.30 -9.10 13.73
C SER A 44 -15.11 -7.66 13.21
N LYS A 45 -16.19 -6.89 13.16
CA LYS A 45 -16.17 -5.49 12.72
C LYS A 45 -15.20 -4.62 13.52
N ASP A 46 -15.10 -4.85 14.84
CA ASP A 46 -14.26 -4.07 15.75
C ASP A 46 -12.76 -4.42 15.58
N GLU A 47 -12.46 -5.63 15.10
CA GLU A 47 -11.09 -6.09 14.88
C GLU A 47 -10.52 -5.75 13.50
N ARG A 48 -11.27 -5.12 12.63
CA ARG A 48 -10.88 -4.85 11.23
C ARG A 48 -9.50 -4.22 11.07
N TYR A 49 -9.11 -3.32 11.97
CA TYR A 49 -7.81 -2.65 11.90
C TYR A 49 -6.65 -3.49 12.42
N PHE A 50 -6.96 -4.53 13.20
CA PHE A 50 -5.96 -5.35 13.86
C PHE A 50 -5.79 -6.72 13.21
N ARG A 51 -6.86 -7.23 12.58
CA ARG A 51 -6.90 -8.57 11.98
C ARG A 51 -7.75 -8.53 10.74
N ASN A 52 -7.12 -8.51 9.58
CA ASN A 52 -7.88 -8.59 8.33
C ASN A 52 -7.05 -9.22 7.21
N VAL A 53 -7.77 -9.74 6.23
CA VAL A 53 -7.24 -10.16 4.93
C VAL A 53 -8.11 -9.52 3.87
N HIS A 54 -7.51 -8.90 2.87
CA HIS A 54 -8.29 -8.26 1.82
C HIS A 54 -7.64 -8.34 0.45
N VAL A 55 -8.47 -8.29 -0.56
CA VAL A 55 -8.10 -8.17 -1.96
C VAL A 55 -8.65 -6.85 -2.49
N MET A 56 -7.84 -6.12 -3.23
CA MET A 56 -8.23 -4.91 -3.94
C MET A 56 -7.87 -5.06 -5.42
N ALA A 57 -8.82 -4.79 -6.30
CA ALA A 57 -8.58 -4.58 -7.72
C ALA A 57 -8.72 -3.09 -8.03
N TRP A 58 -7.88 -2.58 -8.92
CA TRP A 58 -7.91 -1.18 -9.34
C TRP A 58 -7.65 -1.04 -10.83
N HIS A 59 -8.12 0.06 -11.38
CA HIS A 59 -7.90 0.47 -12.77
C HIS A 59 -7.76 1.98 -12.82
N VAL A 60 -6.82 2.47 -13.60
CA VAL A 60 -6.67 3.89 -13.96
C VAL A 60 -6.84 4.01 -15.46
N ASP A 61 -7.66 4.97 -15.89
CA ASP A 61 -7.89 5.27 -17.30
C ASP A 61 -6.59 5.85 -17.91
N GLU A 62 -6.48 5.77 -19.22
CA GLU A 62 -5.42 6.43 -19.98
C GLU A 62 -5.48 7.94 -19.75
N ARG A 63 -4.32 8.58 -19.61
CA ARG A 63 -4.17 10.03 -19.48
C ARG A 63 -3.50 10.56 -20.72
N GLU A 64 -4.33 10.86 -21.72
CA GLU A 64 -3.85 11.23 -23.06
C GLU A 64 -2.98 12.49 -23.03
N ASP A 65 -3.36 13.51 -22.24
CA ASP A 65 -2.60 14.76 -22.11
C ASP A 65 -1.20 14.59 -21.53
N LEU A 66 -1.00 13.53 -20.75
CA LEU A 66 0.29 13.18 -20.13
C LEU A 66 1.04 12.08 -20.90
N GLY A 67 0.42 11.48 -21.93
CA GLY A 67 0.98 10.36 -22.68
C GLY A 67 1.18 9.10 -21.80
N ILE A 68 0.30 8.89 -20.83
CA ILE A 68 0.38 7.74 -19.91
C ILE A 68 -0.76 6.79 -20.20
N ASP A 69 -0.43 5.58 -20.65
CA ASP A 69 -1.40 4.53 -20.94
C ASP A 69 -2.19 4.08 -19.70
N SER A 70 -3.34 3.46 -19.95
CA SER A 70 -4.16 2.87 -18.88
C SER A 70 -3.38 1.80 -18.11
N ALA A 71 -3.70 1.66 -16.82
CA ALA A 71 -3.10 0.66 -15.97
C ALA A 71 -4.11 -0.01 -15.06
N HIS A 72 -3.82 -1.22 -14.64
CA HIS A 72 -4.66 -1.96 -13.71
C HIS A 72 -3.83 -2.90 -12.84
N GLY A 73 -4.40 -3.31 -11.73
CA GLY A 73 -3.70 -4.22 -10.84
C GLY A 73 -4.59 -4.85 -9.78
N VAL A 74 -4.00 -5.81 -9.09
CA VAL A 74 -4.61 -6.50 -7.96
C VAL A 74 -3.61 -6.54 -6.81
N THR A 75 -4.10 -6.30 -5.60
CA THR A 75 -3.31 -6.38 -4.38
C THR A 75 -4.00 -7.32 -3.39
N LEU A 76 -3.25 -8.25 -2.83
CA LEU A 76 -3.65 -9.05 -1.66
C LEU A 76 -2.85 -8.55 -0.46
N ALA A 77 -3.54 -8.26 0.64
CA ALA A 77 -2.89 -7.86 1.88
C ALA A 77 -3.53 -8.53 3.08
N ALA A 78 -2.71 -8.79 4.08
CA ALA A 78 -3.13 -9.35 5.36
C ALA A 78 -2.37 -8.67 6.50
N ASN A 79 -3.04 -8.42 7.60
CA ASN A 79 -2.42 -8.06 8.86
C ASN A 79 -3.09 -8.82 10.01
N TRP A 80 -2.27 -9.16 11.00
CA TRP A 80 -2.73 -9.91 12.16
C TRP A 80 -2.01 -9.48 13.43
N THR A 81 -2.78 -9.12 14.43
CA THR A 81 -2.28 -8.72 15.75
C THR A 81 -2.48 -9.84 16.75
N TRP A 82 -1.42 -10.20 17.46
CA TRP A 82 -1.43 -11.15 18.57
C TRP A 82 -1.21 -10.41 19.90
N ASN A 83 -2.00 -10.76 20.91
CA ASN A 83 -1.87 -10.26 22.27
C ASN A 83 -1.79 -8.72 22.37
N ASP A 84 -2.41 -7.99 21.42
CA ASP A 84 -2.38 -6.53 21.33
C ASP A 84 -0.98 -5.89 21.31
N GLN A 85 0.05 -6.70 21.04
CA GLN A 85 1.45 -6.28 21.07
C GLN A 85 2.17 -6.46 19.73
N ILE A 86 1.99 -7.59 19.08
CA ILE A 86 2.71 -7.92 17.87
C ILE A 86 1.73 -7.92 16.70
N MET A 87 1.97 -7.08 15.71
CA MET A 87 1.24 -7.09 14.45
C MET A 87 2.20 -7.45 13.33
N ALA A 88 1.99 -8.60 12.67
CA ALA A 88 2.62 -8.88 11.39
C ALA A 88 1.71 -8.45 10.25
N PHE A 89 2.30 -8.06 9.14
CA PHE A 89 1.58 -7.75 7.91
C PHE A 89 2.34 -8.24 6.68
N ALA A 90 1.59 -8.58 5.66
CA ALA A 90 2.12 -8.95 4.35
C ALA A 90 1.25 -8.33 3.26
N ARG A 91 1.87 -7.97 2.14
CA ARG A 91 1.20 -7.47 0.94
C ARG A 91 1.91 -8.01 -0.28
N ILE A 92 1.15 -8.45 -1.27
CA ILE A 92 1.64 -8.73 -2.61
C ILE A 92 0.78 -7.97 -3.61
N GLY A 93 1.40 -7.46 -4.66
CA GLY A 93 0.72 -6.68 -5.71
C GLY A 93 1.22 -7.10 -7.07
N PHE A 94 0.28 -7.12 -8.02
CA PHE A 94 0.52 -7.35 -9.44
C PHE A 94 -0.16 -6.25 -10.22
N SER A 95 0.54 -5.67 -11.18
CA SER A 95 0.00 -4.61 -12.02
C SER A 95 0.52 -4.70 -13.44
N LYS A 96 -0.19 -4.06 -14.36
CA LYS A 96 0.17 -3.90 -15.77
C LYS A 96 -0.13 -2.48 -16.20
N GLY A 97 0.68 -1.97 -17.13
CA GLY A 97 0.62 -0.61 -17.65
C GLY A 97 1.89 0.17 -17.34
N SER A 98 2.00 1.39 -17.86
CA SER A 98 3.17 2.25 -17.67
C SER A 98 3.11 3.14 -16.40
N ALA A 99 1.94 3.28 -15.80
CA ALA A 99 1.73 4.12 -14.63
C ALA A 99 2.24 3.53 -13.30
N PRO A 100 2.20 2.19 -13.05
CA PRO A 100 2.67 1.62 -11.80
C PRO A 100 4.19 1.72 -11.65
N ILE A 101 4.65 1.95 -10.42
CA ILE A 101 6.09 1.93 -10.09
C ILE A 101 6.64 0.51 -10.19
N TYR A 102 5.84 -0.51 -9.84
CA TYR A 102 6.20 -1.92 -9.89
C TYR A 102 5.11 -2.73 -10.58
N ASN A 103 5.49 -3.65 -11.46
CA ASN A 103 4.62 -4.67 -12.01
C ASN A 103 4.34 -5.79 -10.99
N GLU A 104 5.35 -6.12 -10.19
CA GLU A 104 5.25 -7.09 -9.12
C GLU A 104 5.85 -6.48 -7.85
N SER A 105 5.18 -6.67 -6.72
CA SER A 105 5.70 -6.20 -5.43
C SER A 105 5.32 -7.16 -4.31
N ALA A 106 6.20 -7.29 -3.34
CA ALA A 106 5.95 -8.04 -2.12
C ALA A 106 6.50 -7.25 -0.91
N THR A 107 5.69 -7.11 0.11
CA THR A 107 6.06 -6.46 1.37
C THR A 107 5.76 -7.40 2.52
N LEU A 108 6.70 -7.52 3.46
CA LEU A 108 6.53 -8.23 4.72
C LEU A 108 7.05 -7.36 5.85
N GLY A 109 6.34 -7.30 6.96
CA GLY A 109 6.78 -6.52 8.10
C GLY A 109 6.11 -6.92 9.40
N ALA A 110 6.63 -6.37 10.49
CA ALA A 110 6.08 -6.54 11.82
C ALA A 110 6.23 -5.26 12.64
N ILE A 111 5.27 -5.04 13.52
CA ILE A 111 5.25 -3.94 14.49
C ILE A 111 5.12 -4.56 15.88
N TYR A 112 5.94 -4.06 16.83
CA TYR A 112 5.85 -4.41 18.24
C TYR A 112 5.44 -3.20 19.06
N LYS A 113 4.42 -3.36 19.89
CA LYS A 113 3.92 -2.35 20.83
C LYS A 113 4.40 -2.67 22.24
N PHE A 114 5.04 -1.70 22.90
CA PHE A 114 5.48 -1.86 24.28
C PHE A 114 4.31 -1.71 25.26
N LEU A 115 4.19 -2.66 26.20
CA LEU A 115 3.05 -2.72 27.16
C LEU A 115 2.95 -1.51 28.09
N TYR A 116 4.08 -1.00 28.56
CA TYR A 116 4.11 0.05 29.59
C TYR A 116 4.24 1.47 29.02
N ARG A 117 4.46 1.56 27.70
CA ARG A 117 4.52 2.81 26.96
C ARG A 117 3.77 2.57 25.65
N SER A 118 3.07 3.56 25.16
CA SER A 118 2.43 3.45 23.85
C SER A 118 3.44 3.55 22.69
N ASP A 119 4.70 3.22 22.96
CA ASP A 119 5.77 3.22 21.96
C ASP A 119 5.60 2.04 21.00
N LEU A 120 5.97 2.25 19.74
CA LEU A 120 5.95 1.24 18.69
C LEU A 120 7.32 1.15 18.04
N VAL A 121 7.77 -0.05 17.74
CA VAL A 121 8.89 -0.30 16.85
C VAL A 121 8.41 -1.14 15.68
N GLY A 122 8.85 -0.84 14.47
CA GLY A 122 8.47 -1.58 13.29
C GLY A 122 9.64 -1.81 12.35
N LEU A 123 9.55 -2.92 11.63
CA LEU A 123 10.46 -3.31 10.57
C LEU A 123 9.66 -3.83 9.40
N ALA A 124 10.01 -3.41 8.20
CA ALA A 124 9.44 -3.91 6.95
C ALA A 124 10.50 -4.11 5.88
N VAL A 125 10.28 -5.09 5.04
CA VAL A 125 11.05 -5.33 3.82
C VAL A 125 10.08 -5.30 2.66
N ASN A 126 10.42 -4.55 1.63
CA ASN A 126 9.69 -4.51 0.37
C ASN A 126 10.62 -4.91 -0.77
N HIS A 127 10.11 -5.72 -1.69
CA HIS A 127 10.75 -6.07 -2.95
C HIS A 127 9.79 -5.74 -4.08
N GLY A 128 10.30 -5.13 -5.16
CA GLY A 128 9.49 -4.77 -6.30
C GLY A 128 10.28 -4.82 -7.61
N SER A 129 9.60 -5.28 -8.66
CA SER A 129 10.10 -5.34 -10.03
C SER A 129 9.42 -4.23 -10.85
N PRO A 130 10.19 -3.27 -11.40
CA PRO A 130 9.65 -2.21 -12.23
C PRO A 130 8.97 -2.73 -13.52
N PRO A 131 8.11 -1.93 -14.17
CA PRO A 131 7.51 -2.29 -15.46
C PRO A 131 8.52 -2.27 -16.62
N ASP A 132 9.59 -1.52 -16.49
CA ASP A 132 10.66 -1.39 -17.48
C ASP A 132 11.71 -2.46 -17.26
N ASP A 133 11.92 -3.33 -18.26
CA ASP A 133 12.89 -4.43 -18.20
C ASP A 133 14.37 -3.95 -18.13
N ASP A 134 14.63 -2.69 -18.47
CA ASP A 134 15.95 -2.08 -18.35
C ASP A 134 16.27 -1.63 -16.91
N LEU A 135 15.27 -1.61 -16.03
CA LEU A 135 15.42 -1.27 -14.63
C LEU A 135 15.59 -2.54 -13.77
N SER A 136 16.49 -2.45 -12.82
CA SER A 136 16.73 -3.57 -11.89
C SER A 136 15.68 -3.61 -10.78
N ASP A 137 15.38 -4.82 -10.30
CA ASP A 137 14.57 -5.05 -9.11
C ASP A 137 15.11 -4.25 -7.91
N GLN A 138 14.21 -3.74 -7.11
CA GLN A 138 14.55 -2.95 -5.93
C GLN A 138 14.09 -3.66 -4.66
N THR A 139 14.98 -3.71 -3.68
CA THR A 139 14.63 -4.14 -2.32
C THR A 139 14.84 -2.95 -1.39
N SER A 140 13.85 -2.65 -0.57
CA SER A 140 13.96 -1.65 0.48
C SER A 140 13.69 -2.26 1.85
N VAL A 141 14.40 -1.79 2.86
CA VAL A 141 14.20 -2.13 4.26
C VAL A 141 13.90 -0.84 5.00
N GLU A 142 12.80 -0.82 5.72
CA GLU A 142 12.40 0.29 6.56
C GLU A 142 12.34 -0.15 8.02
N ALA A 143 12.92 0.66 8.90
CA ALA A 143 12.78 0.53 10.34
C ALA A 143 12.33 1.85 10.94
N PHE A 144 11.40 1.80 11.88
CA PHE A 144 10.96 2.99 12.59
C PHE A 144 10.80 2.71 14.09
N TRP A 145 10.88 3.78 14.88
CA TRP A 145 10.54 3.79 16.29
C TRP A 145 9.67 4.99 16.61
N ARG A 146 8.45 4.76 17.06
CA ARG A 146 7.54 5.79 17.51
C ARG A 146 7.59 5.91 19.02
N PHE A 147 8.07 7.05 19.49
CA PHE A 147 8.07 7.43 20.91
C PHE A 147 6.81 8.23 21.22
N GLN A 148 5.98 7.73 22.14
CA GLN A 148 4.79 8.43 22.59
C GLN A 148 5.08 9.18 23.88
N PHE A 149 5.18 10.51 23.81
CA PHE A 149 5.48 11.37 24.97
C PHE A 149 4.23 11.75 25.77
N SER A 150 3.11 11.96 25.07
CA SER A 150 1.80 12.27 25.65
C SER A 150 0.68 11.82 24.70
N GLN A 151 -0.58 11.97 25.10
CA GLN A 151 -1.71 11.62 24.23
C GLN A 151 -1.73 12.39 22.89
N GLY A 152 -1.18 13.59 22.86
CA GLY A 152 -1.17 14.44 21.68
C GLY A 152 0.21 14.61 21.01
N LEU A 153 1.29 14.01 21.55
CA LEU A 153 2.65 14.20 21.06
C LEU A 153 3.40 12.89 20.89
N ALA A 154 3.78 12.59 19.66
CA ALA A 154 4.66 11.47 19.33
C ALA A 154 5.76 11.92 18.36
N ILE A 155 6.95 11.31 18.43
CA ILE A 155 8.06 11.49 17.50
C ILE A 155 8.38 10.13 16.92
N THR A 156 8.49 10.06 15.59
CA THR A 156 8.73 8.80 14.88
C THR A 156 9.95 8.95 13.95
N PRO A 157 11.18 8.74 14.44
CA PRO A 157 12.33 8.56 13.56
C PRO A 157 12.13 7.30 12.72
N SER A 158 12.45 7.40 11.43
CA SER A 158 12.46 6.27 10.51
C SER A 158 13.73 6.29 9.67
N THR A 159 14.16 5.11 9.23
CA THR A 159 15.28 4.93 8.30
C THR A 159 14.82 3.98 7.20
N ILE A 160 15.07 4.38 5.95
CA ILE A 160 14.82 3.55 4.78
C ILE A 160 16.15 3.33 4.08
N CYS A 161 16.50 2.07 3.86
CA CYS A 161 17.63 1.66 3.04
C CYS A 161 17.09 0.97 1.79
N ALA A 162 17.41 1.51 0.61
CA ALA A 162 17.04 0.90 -0.67
C ALA A 162 18.27 0.27 -1.30
N PHE A 163 18.12 -0.94 -1.82
CA PHE A 163 19.15 -1.71 -2.50
C PHE A 163 18.64 -2.11 -3.87
N THR A 164 19.40 -1.78 -4.92
CA THR A 164 19.24 -2.42 -6.23
C THR A 164 19.98 -3.74 -6.21
N CYS A 165 19.35 -4.82 -6.64
CA CYS A 165 20.00 -6.14 -6.63
C CYS A 165 21.02 -6.23 -7.80
N PRO A 166 22.34 -6.18 -7.54
CA PRO A 166 23.35 -6.29 -8.61
C PRO A 166 23.48 -7.74 -9.14
N ILE A 167 22.74 -8.70 -8.57
CA ILE A 167 22.88 -10.13 -8.86
C ILE A 167 21.66 -10.67 -9.63
N CYS A 168 20.57 -9.91 -9.75
CA CYS A 168 19.46 -10.31 -10.62
C CYS A 168 19.88 -10.09 -12.06
N PRO A 169 19.96 -11.16 -12.89
CA PRO A 169 20.24 -10.97 -14.31
C PRO A 169 19.07 -10.18 -14.90
N ILE A 170 19.41 -9.13 -15.65
CA ILE A 170 18.46 -8.41 -16.50
C ILE A 170 17.71 -9.46 -17.31
N ARG A 171 16.43 -9.61 -17.09
CA ARG A 171 15.58 -10.47 -17.90
C ARG A 171 15.58 -9.86 -19.31
N ARG A 172 16.30 -10.49 -20.25
CA ARG A 172 16.27 -10.16 -21.67
C ARG A 172 15.06 -10.79 -22.34
#